data_75c877a6215496b53f67dac932074ba4
#
_entry.id   75c877a6215496b53f67dac932074ba4
#
_cell.length_a   1.000
_cell.length_b   1.000
_cell.length_c   1.000
_cell.angle_alpha   90.00
_cell.angle_beta   90.00
_cell.angle_gamma   90.00
#
_symmetry.space_group_name_H-M   'P 1'
#
loop_
_entity.id
_entity.type
_entity.pdbx_description
1 polymer ?
#
loop_
_entity_poly.entity_id
_entity_poly.type
_entity_poly.pdbx_seq_one_letter_code
_entity_poly.pdbx_strand_id
1 'polypeptide(L)'
;TAGAQLLGHTEIQTRKASTELLISLIEQARQTAITSRRHVILAIAEPGDIANTDERCRLGIFKVDSWPDPFDGEISKAVQKGRWRALEAGLTISDGSLDDLDNPLDAPEIALQYGSESKPRSAKVHAIAFNPRGSIIHPASANPVLMRVAAGSYRDGKAIPRQKGKNGAVAEQKIKVGRVTARPYRIEE
;
A
#
# COMPACT_ATOMS: atom_id res chain seq x y z
N THR A 1 -4.25 -24.56 -26.42
CA THR A 1 -5.22 -24.37 -25.30
C THR A 1 -4.58 -24.65 -23.92
N ALA A 2 -3.66 -25.61 -23.78
CA ALA A 2 -2.98 -25.92 -22.52
C ALA A 2 -2.10 -24.78 -21.99
N GLY A 3 -1.41 -24.04 -22.85
CA GLY A 3 -0.56 -22.91 -22.47
C GLY A 3 -1.30 -21.73 -21.88
N ALA A 4 -2.51 -21.44 -22.33
CA ALA A 4 -3.35 -20.37 -21.81
C ALA A 4 -3.89 -20.67 -20.40
N GLN A 5 -4.14 -21.93 -20.10
CA GLN A 5 -4.56 -22.37 -18.75
C GLN A 5 -3.41 -22.28 -17.73
N LEU A 6 -2.20 -22.66 -18.13
CA LEU A 6 -0.99 -22.54 -17.29
C LEU A 6 -0.69 -21.08 -16.93
N LEU A 7 -0.74 -20.17 -17.91
CA LEU A 7 -0.52 -18.73 -17.68
C LEU A 7 -1.57 -18.13 -16.74
N GLY A 8 -2.83 -18.50 -16.91
CA GLY A 8 -3.90 -18.02 -16.02
C GLY A 8 -3.76 -18.51 -14.59
N HIS A 9 -3.29 -19.74 -14.39
CA HIS A 9 -3.08 -20.31 -13.06
C HIS A 9 -1.93 -19.62 -12.32
N THR A 10 -0.84 -19.34 -13.02
CA THR A 10 0.33 -18.62 -12.47
C THR A 10 -0.05 -17.19 -12.06
N GLU A 11 -0.82 -16.47 -12.90
CA GLU A 11 -1.28 -15.12 -12.59
C GLU A 11 -2.15 -15.05 -11.32
N ILE A 12 -3.06 -16.01 -11.15
CA ILE A 12 -3.91 -16.12 -9.95
C ILE A 12 -3.06 -16.37 -8.71
N GLN A 13 -2.09 -17.28 -8.78
CA GLN A 13 -1.21 -17.58 -7.66
C GLN A 13 -0.32 -16.38 -7.29
N THR A 14 0.24 -15.70 -8.27
CA THR A 14 1.07 -14.51 -8.07
C THR A 14 0.27 -13.39 -7.40
N ARG A 15 -0.94 -13.14 -7.86
CA ARG A 15 -1.83 -12.15 -7.24
C ARG A 15 -2.20 -12.52 -5.80
N LYS A 16 -2.47 -13.80 -5.54
CA LYS A 16 -2.73 -14.30 -4.19
C LYS A 16 -1.52 -14.09 -3.26
N ALA A 17 -0.32 -14.42 -3.71
CA ALA A 17 0.91 -14.24 -2.94
C ALA A 17 1.19 -12.76 -2.61
N SER A 18 0.97 -11.85 -3.57
CA SER A 18 1.14 -10.41 -3.34
C SER A 18 0.06 -9.84 -2.41
N THR A 19 -1.15 -10.37 -2.47
CA THR A 19 -2.22 -10.01 -1.52
C THR A 19 -1.86 -10.44 -0.11
N GLU A 20 -1.32 -11.64 0.09
CA GLU A 20 -0.81 -12.12 1.39
C GLU A 20 0.35 -11.27 1.90
N LEU A 21 1.28 -10.88 1.01
CA LEU A 21 2.35 -9.97 1.37
C LEU A 21 1.80 -8.63 1.89
N LEU A 22 0.83 -8.05 1.20
CA LEU A 22 0.21 -6.79 1.59
C LEU A 22 -0.51 -6.91 2.94
N ILE A 23 -1.30 -7.96 3.14
CA ILE A 23 -1.94 -8.26 4.43
C ILE A 23 -0.89 -8.38 5.54
N SER A 24 0.17 -9.13 5.31
CA SER A 24 1.26 -9.31 6.27
C SER A 24 1.96 -7.99 6.62
N LEU A 25 2.17 -7.10 5.65
CA LEU A 25 2.80 -5.80 5.89
C LEU A 25 1.87 -4.84 6.64
N ILE A 26 0.57 -4.86 6.38
CA ILE A 26 -0.43 -4.10 7.15
C ILE A 26 -0.41 -4.56 8.62
N GLU A 27 -0.48 -5.86 8.87
CA GLU A 27 -0.41 -6.42 10.21
C GLU A 27 0.93 -6.09 10.90
N GLN A 28 2.05 -6.18 10.19
CA GLN A 28 3.37 -5.84 10.70
C GLN A 28 3.47 -4.36 11.07
N ALA A 29 2.95 -3.46 10.23
CA ALA A 29 2.95 -2.03 10.50
C ALA A 29 2.11 -1.71 11.75
N ARG A 30 0.90 -2.25 11.82
CA ARG A 30 0.03 -2.15 12.98
C ARG A 30 0.70 -2.67 14.27
N GLN A 31 1.23 -3.89 14.23
CA GLN A 31 1.89 -4.50 15.39
C GLN A 31 3.11 -3.69 15.81
N THR A 32 3.86 -3.14 14.86
CA THR A 32 4.99 -2.24 15.14
C THR A 32 4.53 -0.97 15.87
N ALA A 33 3.40 -0.38 15.46
CA ALA A 33 2.85 0.80 16.12
C ALA A 33 2.51 0.52 17.60
N ILE A 34 1.84 -0.60 17.87
CA ILE A 34 1.45 -1.01 19.22
C ILE A 34 2.69 -1.30 20.09
N THR A 35 3.61 -2.11 19.59
CA THR A 35 4.77 -2.57 20.40
C THR A 35 5.80 -1.48 20.61
N SER A 36 6.01 -0.59 19.65
CA SER A 36 6.93 0.55 19.79
C SER A 36 6.29 1.76 20.49
N ARG A 37 4.96 1.77 20.65
CA ARG A 37 4.18 2.91 21.14
C ARG A 37 4.43 4.18 20.34
N ARG A 38 4.60 4.04 19.01
CA ARG A 38 4.87 5.14 18.08
C ARG A 38 3.92 5.10 16.92
N HIS A 39 3.83 6.20 16.21
CA HIS A 39 3.14 6.21 14.93
C HIS A 39 3.95 5.41 13.91
N VAL A 40 3.25 4.69 13.04
CA VAL A 40 3.86 3.88 11.99
C VAL A 40 3.13 4.11 10.67
N ILE A 41 3.90 4.28 9.62
CA ILE A 41 3.42 4.46 8.26
C ILE A 41 3.74 3.21 7.47
N LEU A 42 2.74 2.64 6.81
CA LEU A 42 2.90 1.74 5.68
C LEU A 42 2.85 2.60 4.41
N ALA A 43 4.01 2.90 3.86
CA ALA A 43 4.16 3.66 2.64
C ALA A 43 3.96 2.78 1.42
N ILE A 44 3.25 3.30 0.43
CA ILE A 44 2.97 2.70 -0.88
C ILE A 44 3.64 3.60 -1.91
N ALA A 45 4.76 3.15 -2.45
CA ALA A 45 5.52 3.88 -3.46
C ALA A 45 5.21 3.30 -4.83
N GLU A 46 4.63 4.11 -5.70
CA GLU A 46 4.49 3.80 -7.11
C GLU A 46 5.84 3.95 -7.83
N PRO A 47 6.01 3.42 -9.05
CA PRO A 47 7.22 3.63 -9.83
C PRO A 47 7.49 5.12 -10.05
N GLY A 48 8.68 5.57 -9.64
CA GLY A 48 9.07 6.98 -9.70
C GLY A 48 9.09 7.70 -8.37
N ASP A 49 8.33 7.26 -7.37
CA ASP A 49 8.25 7.90 -6.04
C ASP A 49 9.53 7.74 -5.23
N ILE A 50 10.24 6.67 -5.49
CA ILE A 50 11.55 6.39 -4.90
C ILE A 50 12.57 6.10 -6.01
N ALA A 51 13.84 6.36 -5.74
CA ALA A 51 14.92 6.04 -6.67
C ALA A 51 15.04 4.52 -6.83
N ASN A 52 14.36 3.98 -7.82
CA ASN A 52 14.43 2.59 -8.19
C ASN A 52 14.35 2.46 -9.72
N THR A 53 14.89 1.37 -10.26
CA THR A 53 15.04 1.17 -11.70
C THR A 53 13.97 0.25 -12.30
N ASP A 54 13.08 -0.30 -11.48
CA ASP A 54 12.02 -1.21 -11.93
C ASP A 54 10.62 -0.56 -11.83
N GLU A 55 9.71 -1.01 -12.67
CA GLU A 55 8.33 -0.53 -12.75
C GLU A 55 7.40 -1.28 -11.78
N ARG A 56 7.84 -1.48 -10.54
CA ARG A 56 7.03 -2.20 -9.53
C ARG A 56 6.67 -1.29 -8.37
N CYS A 57 5.44 -1.41 -7.91
CA CYS A 57 5.02 -0.82 -6.64
C CYS A 57 5.82 -1.41 -5.48
N ARG A 58 6.20 -0.58 -4.55
CA ARG A 58 6.97 -0.97 -3.37
C ARG A 58 6.27 -0.53 -2.08
N LEU A 59 6.38 -1.36 -1.08
CA LEU A 59 5.81 -1.16 0.23
C LEU A 59 6.93 -1.02 1.27
N GLY A 60 6.81 -0.02 2.13
CA GLY A 60 7.81 0.24 3.17
C GLY A 60 7.16 0.58 4.51
N ILE A 61 7.76 0.14 5.61
CA ILE A 61 7.29 0.44 6.96
C ILE A 61 8.23 1.46 7.60
N PHE A 62 7.65 2.55 8.14
CA PHE A 62 8.38 3.64 8.75
C PHE A 62 7.82 3.96 10.13
N LYS A 63 8.70 4.09 11.13
CA LYS A 63 8.35 4.61 12.45
C LYS A 63 8.51 6.12 12.47
N VAL A 64 7.59 6.79 13.10
CA VAL A 64 7.56 8.24 13.26
C VAL A 64 7.43 8.59 14.74
N ASP A 65 8.25 9.48 15.22
CA ASP A 65 8.28 9.84 16.64
C ASP A 65 7.05 10.63 17.05
N SER A 66 6.61 11.54 16.19
CA SER A 66 5.40 12.34 16.39
C SER A 66 4.61 12.47 15.10
N TRP A 67 3.29 12.39 15.19
CA TRP A 67 2.39 12.71 14.09
C TRP A 67 2.02 14.18 14.19
N PRO A 68 2.22 14.99 13.13
CA PRO A 68 1.84 16.41 13.15
C PRO A 68 0.32 16.59 13.39
N ASP A 69 -0.04 17.60 14.19
CA ASP A 69 -1.43 17.98 14.41
C ASP A 69 -1.52 19.51 14.41
N PRO A 70 -2.15 20.15 13.40
CA PRO A 70 -2.75 19.51 12.22
C PRO A 70 -1.72 18.85 11.29
N PHE A 71 -2.14 17.77 10.61
CA PHE A 71 -1.30 17.11 9.62
C PHE A 71 -1.25 17.91 8.30
N ASP A 72 -0.06 18.31 7.92
CA ASP A 72 0.22 19.15 6.74
C ASP A 72 0.69 18.37 5.50
N GLY A 73 0.74 17.04 5.58
CA GLY A 73 1.22 16.17 4.50
C GLY A 73 2.71 15.89 4.56
N GLU A 74 3.44 16.38 5.57
CA GLU A 74 4.88 16.20 5.68
C GLU A 74 5.29 15.42 6.92
N ILE A 75 6.24 14.52 6.78
CA ILE A 75 6.90 13.78 7.86
C ILE A 75 8.41 14.01 7.75
N SER A 76 8.94 14.83 8.62
CA SER A 76 10.33 15.30 8.57
C SER A 76 11.35 14.29 9.12
N LYS A 77 10.93 13.33 9.93
CA LYS A 77 11.83 12.33 10.54
C LYS A 77 11.15 10.99 10.64
N ALA A 78 11.45 10.12 9.70
CA ALA A 78 10.97 8.75 9.72
C ALA A 78 12.13 7.76 9.76
N VAL A 79 11.97 6.69 10.51
CA VAL A 79 12.94 5.60 10.60
C VAL A 79 12.40 4.39 9.86
N GLN A 80 13.02 4.05 8.75
CA GLN A 80 12.64 2.90 7.96
C GLN A 80 12.88 1.59 8.73
N LYS A 81 11.87 0.75 8.80
CA LYS A 81 11.96 -0.58 9.38
C LYS A 81 12.10 -1.63 8.28
N GLY A 82 13.31 -2.14 8.12
CA GLY A 82 13.61 -3.12 7.06
C GLY A 82 13.86 -2.47 5.70
N ARG A 83 13.59 -3.23 4.63
CA ARG A 83 13.77 -2.79 3.24
C ARG A 83 12.42 -2.58 2.58
N TRP A 84 12.41 -1.79 1.53
CA TRP A 84 11.28 -1.74 0.61
C TRP A 84 11.00 -3.14 0.04
N ARG A 85 9.74 -3.53 0.04
CA ARG A 85 9.26 -4.81 -0.50
C ARG A 85 8.51 -4.55 -1.80
N ALA A 86 9.03 -5.08 -2.89
CA ALA A 86 8.36 -4.95 -4.18
C ALA A 86 7.22 -5.95 -4.30
N LEU A 87 6.10 -5.53 -4.91
CA LEU A 87 5.12 -6.45 -5.43
C LEU A 87 5.71 -7.25 -6.59
N GLU A 88 5.13 -8.40 -6.88
CA GLU A 88 5.51 -9.18 -8.05
C GLU A 88 5.26 -8.40 -9.34
N ALA A 89 6.10 -8.64 -10.34
CA ALA A 89 5.95 -8.02 -11.65
C ALA A 89 4.58 -8.38 -12.28
N GLY A 90 3.97 -7.41 -12.96
CA GLY A 90 2.65 -7.59 -13.57
C GLY A 90 1.47 -7.42 -12.61
N LEU A 91 1.73 -6.92 -11.39
CA LEU A 91 0.70 -6.56 -10.41
C LEU A 91 0.76 -5.08 -10.07
N THR A 92 -0.41 -4.51 -9.82
CA THR A 92 -0.60 -3.13 -9.40
C THR A 92 -1.45 -3.05 -8.14
N ILE A 93 -1.24 -2.01 -7.36
CA ILE A 93 -2.24 -1.52 -6.41
C ILE A 93 -3.02 -0.44 -7.15
N SER A 94 -4.32 -0.62 -7.25
CA SER A 94 -5.18 0.29 -8.01
C SER A 94 -5.83 1.32 -7.10
N ASP A 95 -5.99 2.53 -7.60
CA ASP A 95 -6.81 3.58 -7.03
C ASP A 95 -8.32 3.26 -7.10
N GLY A 96 -9.14 4.17 -6.65
CA GLY A 96 -10.60 4.10 -6.67
C GLY A 96 -11.19 3.54 -5.38
N SER A 97 -11.80 4.43 -4.64
CA SER A 97 -12.64 4.13 -3.47
C SER A 97 -13.94 3.45 -3.90
N LEU A 98 -14.57 2.72 -3.00
CA LEU A 98 -15.87 2.07 -3.22
C LEU A 98 -16.81 2.47 -2.08
N ASP A 99 -17.96 3.04 -2.43
CA ASP A 99 -19.01 3.44 -1.46
C ASP A 99 -18.42 4.08 -0.18
N ASP A 100 -18.45 3.34 0.92
CA ASP A 100 -17.95 3.71 2.27
C ASP A 100 -16.56 3.13 2.56
N LEU A 101 -15.75 2.83 1.54
CA LEU A 101 -14.39 2.31 1.66
C LEU A 101 -13.41 3.26 0.98
N ASP A 102 -12.45 3.79 1.75
CA ASP A 102 -11.46 4.74 1.24
C ASP A 102 -10.21 4.03 0.71
N ASN A 103 -9.82 4.34 -0.50
CA ASN A 103 -8.56 3.87 -1.05
C ASN A 103 -7.43 4.87 -0.67
N PRO A 104 -6.31 4.42 -0.08
CA PRO A 104 -5.21 5.32 0.28
C PRO A 104 -4.56 5.99 -0.93
N LEU A 105 -4.69 5.43 -2.14
CA LEU A 105 -4.17 6.04 -3.37
C LEU A 105 -5.03 7.23 -3.84
N ASP A 106 -6.26 7.36 -3.37
CA ASP A 106 -7.12 8.52 -3.63
C ASP A 106 -6.85 9.67 -2.64
N ALA A 107 -6.12 9.39 -1.55
CA ALA A 107 -5.72 10.40 -0.59
C ALA A 107 -4.46 11.16 -1.06
N PRO A 108 -4.23 12.39 -0.56
CA PRO A 108 -2.99 13.11 -0.84
C PRO A 108 -1.76 12.30 -0.43
N GLU A 109 -0.72 12.38 -1.25
CA GLU A 109 0.59 11.81 -0.93
C GLU A 109 1.21 12.46 0.31
N ILE A 110 2.01 11.70 1.02
CA ILE A 110 2.81 12.15 2.15
C ILE A 110 4.25 12.39 1.69
N ALA A 111 4.79 13.56 1.97
CA ALA A 111 6.21 13.84 1.82
C ALA A 111 6.96 13.24 3.01
N LEU A 112 7.70 12.17 2.76
CA LEU A 112 8.40 11.38 3.78
C LEU A 112 9.89 11.61 3.70
N GLN A 113 10.50 12.12 4.78
CA GLN A 113 11.96 12.24 4.93
C GLN A 113 12.48 11.15 5.85
N TYR A 114 13.46 10.39 5.39
CA TYR A 114 14.04 9.26 6.12
C TYR A 114 15.52 9.05 5.78
N GLY A 115 16.16 8.08 6.42
CA GLY A 115 17.58 7.82 6.27
C GLY A 115 18.39 8.41 7.42
N SER A 116 19.71 8.49 7.25
CA SER A 116 20.61 9.10 8.21
C SER A 116 20.93 10.56 7.82
N GLU A 117 21.43 11.34 8.78
CA GLU A 117 21.90 12.72 8.48
C GLU A 117 22.97 12.76 7.38
N SER A 118 23.81 11.73 7.31
CA SER A 118 24.84 11.59 6.27
C SER A 118 24.30 11.11 4.92
N LYS A 119 23.11 10.50 4.90
CA LYS A 119 22.44 9.98 3.69
C LYS A 119 20.93 10.23 3.78
N PRO A 120 20.50 11.48 3.73
CA PRO A 120 19.08 11.79 3.76
C PRO A 120 18.40 11.27 2.49
N ARG A 121 17.18 10.81 2.64
CA ARG A 121 16.32 10.35 1.55
C ARG A 121 14.95 10.99 1.71
N SER A 122 14.29 11.21 0.60
CA SER A 122 12.90 11.67 0.57
C SER A 122 12.10 10.86 -0.44
N ALA A 123 10.82 10.75 -0.19
CA ALA A 123 9.86 10.16 -1.11
C ALA A 123 8.50 10.86 -0.95
N LYS A 124 7.75 10.98 -2.03
CA LYS A 124 6.32 11.28 -1.97
C LYS A 124 5.59 9.96 -2.19
N VAL A 125 4.75 9.58 -1.25
CA VAL A 125 4.14 8.25 -1.23
C VAL A 125 2.70 8.33 -0.75
N HIS A 126 1.86 7.44 -1.26
CA HIS A 126 0.59 7.15 -0.62
C HIS A 126 0.83 6.32 0.64
N ALA A 127 -0.07 6.38 1.62
CA ALA A 127 0.20 5.72 2.87
C ALA A 127 -1.04 5.32 3.67
N ILE A 128 -0.85 4.32 4.52
CA ILE A 128 -1.72 4.03 5.67
C ILE A 128 -0.91 4.32 6.92
N ALA A 129 -1.39 5.21 7.79
CA ALA A 129 -0.73 5.50 9.05
C ALA A 129 -1.51 4.98 10.25
N PHE A 130 -0.77 4.43 11.20
CA PHE A 130 -1.27 3.82 12.43
C PHE A 130 -0.80 4.63 13.64
N ASN A 131 -1.71 4.86 14.58
CA ASN A 131 -1.36 5.44 15.87
C ASN A 131 -0.79 4.37 16.84
N PRO A 132 -0.25 4.77 18.01
CA PRO A 132 0.28 3.82 19.00
C PRO A 132 -0.72 2.79 19.55
N ARG A 133 -2.02 2.97 19.33
CA ARG A 133 -3.07 2.00 19.69
C ARG A 133 -3.36 1.02 18.55
N GLY A 134 -2.73 1.19 17.39
CA GLY A 134 -2.92 0.37 16.21
C GLY A 134 -4.15 0.73 15.38
N SER A 135 -4.78 1.87 15.61
CA SER A 135 -5.87 2.38 14.78
C SER A 135 -5.33 3.20 13.61
N ILE A 136 -6.04 3.21 12.50
CA ILE A 136 -5.67 3.99 11.31
C ILE A 136 -6.03 5.46 11.54
N ILE A 137 -5.07 6.36 11.29
CA ILE A 137 -5.23 7.82 11.37
C ILE A 137 -5.06 8.51 10.00
N HIS A 138 -4.46 7.83 9.03
CA HIS A 138 -4.35 8.33 7.65
C HIS A 138 -4.61 7.18 6.66
N PRO A 139 -5.39 7.42 5.60
CA PRO A 139 -6.11 8.64 5.22
C PRO A 139 -7.07 9.11 6.33
N ALA A 140 -7.26 10.44 6.47
CA ALA A 140 -8.16 11.00 7.46
C ALA A 140 -9.61 10.85 7.01
N SER A 141 -10.32 9.85 7.57
CA SER A 141 -11.72 9.55 7.27
C SER A 141 -12.32 8.68 8.38
N ALA A 142 -13.62 8.48 8.37
CA ALA A 142 -14.32 7.53 9.23
C ALA A 142 -14.42 6.13 8.60
N ASN A 143 -14.29 6.04 7.30
CA ASN A 143 -14.49 4.81 6.53
C ASN A 143 -13.33 3.82 6.69
N PRO A 144 -13.57 2.50 6.60
CA PRO A 144 -12.51 1.51 6.49
C PRO A 144 -11.67 1.73 5.23
N VAL A 145 -10.41 1.30 5.29
CA VAL A 145 -9.49 1.40 4.14
C VAL A 145 -9.68 0.24 3.19
N LEU A 146 -9.66 0.53 1.89
CA LEU A 146 -9.72 -0.44 0.80
C LEU A 146 -8.38 -0.48 0.06
N MET A 147 -7.80 -1.66 -0.08
CA MET A 147 -6.66 -1.92 -0.95
C MET A 147 -7.09 -2.87 -2.07
N ARG A 148 -6.73 -2.53 -3.31
CA ARG A 148 -7.12 -3.30 -4.51
C ARG A 148 -5.86 -3.78 -5.22
N VAL A 149 -5.65 -5.10 -5.27
CA VAL A 149 -4.52 -5.75 -5.96
C VAL A 149 -5.03 -6.36 -7.26
N ALA A 150 -4.55 -5.88 -8.39
CA ALA A 150 -4.95 -6.32 -9.71
C ALA A 150 -3.75 -6.73 -10.57
N ALA A 151 -3.99 -7.61 -11.55
CA ALA A 151 -3.04 -7.79 -12.64
C ALA A 151 -3.01 -6.51 -13.49
N GLY A 152 -1.81 -6.04 -13.85
CA GLY A 152 -1.66 -4.79 -14.59
C GLY A 152 -0.21 -4.39 -14.77
N SER A 153 -0.01 -3.16 -15.17
CA SER A 153 1.29 -2.52 -15.31
C SER A 153 1.21 -1.08 -14.82
N TYR A 154 2.36 -0.45 -14.66
CA TYR A 154 2.43 0.99 -14.43
C TYR A 154 2.83 1.70 -15.71
N ARG A 155 2.24 2.87 -15.96
CA ARG A 155 2.64 3.78 -17.01
C ARG A 155 2.67 5.20 -16.43
N ASP A 156 3.78 5.88 -16.57
CA ASP A 156 3.98 7.23 -16.03
C ASP A 156 3.65 7.33 -14.52
N GLY A 157 4.05 6.30 -13.76
CA GLY A 157 3.79 6.18 -12.32
C GLY A 157 2.39 5.72 -11.94
N LYS A 158 1.43 5.63 -12.88
CA LYS A 158 0.05 5.26 -12.59
C LYS A 158 -0.25 3.80 -12.87
N ALA A 159 -1.00 3.18 -11.98
CA ALA A 159 -1.48 1.80 -12.16
C ALA A 159 -2.48 1.70 -13.32
N ILE A 160 -2.25 0.75 -14.21
CA ILE A 160 -3.17 0.38 -15.29
C ILE A 160 -3.58 -1.07 -15.10
N PRO A 161 -4.71 -1.33 -14.42
CA PRO A 161 -5.22 -2.67 -14.24
C PRO A 161 -5.59 -3.31 -15.57
N ARG A 162 -5.28 -4.59 -15.72
CA ARG A 162 -5.66 -5.35 -16.91
C ARG A 162 -7.14 -5.69 -16.88
N GLN A 163 -7.86 -5.22 -17.87
CA GLN A 163 -9.26 -5.59 -18.08
C GLN A 163 -9.35 -7.01 -18.63
N LYS A 164 -10.30 -7.79 -18.14
CA LYS A 164 -10.62 -9.13 -18.64
C LYS A 164 -12.04 -9.16 -19.21
N GLY A 165 -12.15 -9.77 -20.40
CA GLY A 165 -13.45 -9.99 -21.04
C GLY A 165 -14.06 -8.78 -21.76
N LYS A 166 -15.20 -9.02 -22.39
CA LYS A 166 -15.92 -8.02 -23.19
C LYS A 166 -16.52 -6.87 -22.36
N ASN A 167 -16.70 -7.07 -21.07
CA ASN A 167 -17.33 -6.10 -20.17
C ASN A 167 -16.32 -5.23 -19.42
N GLY A 168 -15.02 -5.31 -19.73
CA GLY A 168 -13.99 -4.49 -19.09
C GLY A 168 -13.77 -4.78 -17.60
N ALA A 169 -14.26 -5.91 -17.08
CA ALA A 169 -14.07 -6.27 -15.68
C ALA A 169 -12.61 -6.46 -15.35
N VAL A 170 -12.16 -5.91 -14.23
CA VAL A 170 -10.80 -6.07 -13.71
C VAL A 170 -10.80 -7.24 -12.74
N ALA A 171 -9.93 -8.24 -12.99
CA ALA A 171 -9.71 -9.31 -12.03
C ALA A 171 -8.81 -8.79 -10.91
N GLU A 172 -9.39 -8.45 -9.78
CA GLU A 172 -8.71 -7.90 -8.62
C GLU A 172 -9.02 -8.68 -7.34
N GLN A 173 -8.16 -8.53 -6.34
CA GLN A 173 -8.43 -8.92 -4.97
C GLN A 173 -8.55 -7.66 -4.12
N LYS A 174 -9.59 -7.61 -3.31
CA LYS A 174 -9.90 -6.50 -2.43
C LYS A 174 -9.57 -6.86 -0.99
N ILE A 175 -8.88 -5.97 -0.30
CA ILE A 175 -8.56 -6.08 1.12
C ILE A 175 -9.21 -4.91 1.82
N LYS A 176 -10.06 -5.20 2.78
CA LYS A 176 -10.65 -4.20 3.68
C LYS A 176 -9.87 -4.17 4.99
N VAL A 177 -9.55 -2.97 5.46
CA VAL A 177 -8.85 -2.77 6.73
C VAL A 177 -9.72 -1.91 7.63
N GLY A 178 -10.18 -2.47 8.74
CA GLY A 178 -11.03 -1.75 9.69
C GLY A 178 -10.28 -0.61 10.38
N ARG A 179 -10.89 0.57 10.52
CA ARG A 179 -10.24 1.76 11.10
C ARG A 179 -9.71 1.56 12.52
N VAL A 180 -10.54 1.03 13.39
CA VAL A 180 -10.24 0.92 14.82
C VAL A 180 -9.31 -0.26 15.11
N THR A 181 -9.64 -1.42 14.56
CA THR A 181 -8.86 -2.63 14.77
C THR A 181 -7.67 -2.73 13.85
N ALA A 182 -7.72 -2.03 12.73
CA ALA A 182 -6.76 -2.08 11.62
C ALA A 182 -6.39 -3.50 11.18
N ARG A 183 -7.35 -4.43 11.32
CA ARG A 183 -7.20 -5.81 10.86
C ARG A 183 -7.59 -5.89 9.38
N PRO A 184 -6.70 -6.38 8.53
CA PRO A 184 -7.00 -6.61 7.12
C PRO A 184 -7.76 -7.93 6.95
N TYR A 185 -8.72 -7.95 6.03
CA TYR A 185 -9.37 -9.16 5.56
C TYR A 185 -9.76 -9.02 4.08
N ARG A 186 -9.80 -10.14 3.39
CA ARG A 186 -10.24 -10.16 1.99
C ARG A 186 -11.74 -9.96 1.91
N ILE A 187 -12.16 -9.23 0.88
CA ILE A 187 -13.56 -9.18 0.47
C ILE A 187 -13.70 -10.20 -0.65
N GLU A 188 -14.58 -11.18 -0.45
CA GLU A 188 -15.02 -12.11 -1.50
C GLU A 188 -16.19 -11.46 -2.25
N GLU A 189 -16.17 -11.54 -3.59
CA GLU A 189 -17.27 -11.11 -4.45
C GLU A 189 -18.26 -12.23 -4.67
#